data_dcd4e3c78268f6a9f70b1a97d920b0b0
#
_entry.id   dcd4e3c78268f6a9f70b1a97d920b0b0
#
_cell.length_a   1.000
_cell.length_b   1.000
_cell.length_c   1.000
_cell.angle_alpha   90.00
_cell.angle_beta   90.00
_cell.angle_gamma   90.00
#
_symmetry.space_group_name_H-M   'P 1'
#
loop_
_entity.id
_entity.type
_entity.pdbx_description
1 polymer ?
#
loop_
_entity_poly.entity_id
_entity_poly.type
_entity_poly.pdbx_seq_one_letter_code
_entity_poly.pdbx_strand_id
1 'polypeptide(L)'
;MIKDKIINMSNDINTFDTFVLKEGESKETIYKDYNILQNNNFFKFGIDSFLLSKFFLENTNLKHIHIADFCSGTGIIGIFTYLNILHNEYYNNHSLKKTNIYNLNIDFFEIQEYFAHLNKRNCNNIYNMILEKDDFKDVLNPFTVNNLNIQNILDNLSFKNKYTCILSNPPYMKENKGIKTNSLEKDIAKIAKKDFLKTFFEVSNFCLKDKGELFIVHKPENLTEIIILATNNNLELKLLQFITNSSNKAPSLFLAKFVKNGKTLLKLLPQKTIN
;
A
#
# COMPACT_ATOMS: atom_id res chain seq x y z
N MET A 1 -5.77 29.59 2.60
CA MET A 1 -6.66 28.64 3.31
C MET A 1 -7.08 27.58 2.29
N ILE A 2 -6.28 26.54 2.14
CA ILE A 2 -6.60 25.38 1.30
C ILE A 2 -7.40 24.45 2.22
N LYS A 3 -8.72 24.37 2.01
CA LYS A 3 -9.55 23.37 2.67
C LYS A 3 -9.26 22.03 2.02
N ASP A 4 -8.43 21.24 2.67
CA ASP A 4 -8.22 19.83 2.32
C ASP A 4 -9.59 19.13 2.38
N LYS A 5 -10.06 18.66 1.23
CA LYS A 5 -11.28 17.86 1.15
C LYS A 5 -11.01 16.46 1.70
N ILE A 6 -11.18 16.28 2.99
CA ILE A 6 -11.40 14.97 3.57
C ILE A 6 -12.76 14.51 3.05
N ILE A 7 -12.77 13.61 2.11
CA ILE A 7 -14.01 13.01 1.59
C ILE A 7 -14.40 11.90 2.57
N ASN A 8 -15.03 12.28 3.67
CA ASN A 8 -15.67 11.34 4.58
C ASN A 8 -16.85 10.68 3.87
N MET A 9 -16.87 9.37 3.84
CA MET A 9 -17.97 8.55 3.29
C MET A 9 -19.14 8.45 4.26
N SER A 10 -19.63 9.58 4.84
CA SER A 10 -20.89 9.60 5.56
C SER A 10 -22.02 10.00 4.60
N ASN A 11 -22.85 9.01 4.25
CA ASN A 11 -24.25 9.16 3.80
C ASN A 11 -24.58 9.66 2.39
N ASP A 12 -23.87 9.21 1.32
CA ASP A 12 -24.49 9.20 0.00
C ASP A 12 -24.35 7.79 -0.62
N ILE A 13 -25.17 6.86 -0.12
CA ILE A 13 -25.37 5.55 -0.72
C ILE A 13 -26.36 5.71 -1.88
N ASN A 14 -25.90 6.20 -3.02
CA ASN A 14 -26.58 5.96 -4.28
C ASN A 14 -26.18 4.56 -4.76
N THR A 15 -27.06 3.60 -4.52
CA THR A 15 -26.89 2.13 -4.65
C THR A 15 -26.76 1.62 -6.09
N PHE A 16 -26.53 2.45 -7.11
CA PHE A 16 -26.67 2.06 -8.53
C PHE A 16 -25.44 2.23 -9.41
N ASP A 17 -24.24 2.62 -8.91
CA ASP A 17 -23.09 2.89 -9.80
C ASP A 17 -21.86 2.01 -9.56
N THR A 18 -22.07 0.78 -9.06
CA THR A 18 -20.98 -0.02 -8.49
C THR A 18 -20.04 -0.68 -9.52
N PHE A 19 -20.48 -1.00 -10.72
CA PHE A 19 -19.64 -1.66 -11.73
C PHE A 19 -19.78 -1.09 -13.14
N VAL A 20 -20.26 0.13 -13.30
CA VAL A 20 -20.31 0.79 -14.61
C VAL A 20 -18.90 1.12 -15.06
N LEU A 21 -18.43 0.45 -16.11
CA LEU A 21 -17.13 0.74 -16.73
C LEU A 21 -17.20 2.09 -17.46
N LYS A 22 -16.22 2.94 -17.20
CA LYS A 22 -15.97 4.15 -17.98
C LYS A 22 -15.04 3.82 -19.14
N GLU A 23 -14.94 4.75 -20.11
CA GLU A 23 -14.05 4.59 -21.25
C GLU A 23 -12.61 4.26 -20.80
N GLY A 24 -12.02 3.23 -21.38
CA GLY A 24 -10.68 2.74 -21.06
C GLY A 24 -10.59 1.88 -19.79
N GLU A 25 -11.67 1.73 -19.02
CA GLU A 25 -11.65 0.88 -17.82
C GLU A 25 -11.85 -0.60 -18.16
N SER A 26 -11.27 -1.46 -17.35
CA SER A 26 -11.45 -2.90 -17.35
C SER A 26 -11.67 -3.42 -15.93
N LYS A 27 -12.33 -4.57 -15.85
CA LYS A 27 -12.59 -5.31 -14.61
C LYS A 27 -11.57 -6.43 -14.48
N GLU A 28 -10.88 -6.49 -13.34
CA GLU A 28 -9.87 -7.50 -13.05
C GLU A 28 -10.24 -8.28 -11.79
N THR A 29 -10.27 -9.62 -11.88
CA THR A 29 -10.47 -10.48 -10.72
C THR A 29 -9.20 -10.54 -9.90
N ILE A 30 -9.28 -10.16 -8.63
CA ILE A 30 -8.11 -10.10 -7.73
C ILE A 30 -8.10 -11.22 -6.68
N TYR A 31 -9.30 -11.69 -6.28
CA TYR A 31 -9.43 -12.70 -5.24
C TYR A 31 -10.78 -13.40 -5.35
N LYS A 32 -10.81 -14.74 -5.52
CA LYS A 32 -12.05 -15.50 -5.74
C LYS A 32 -12.94 -14.83 -6.80
N ASP A 33 -14.13 -14.39 -6.43
CA ASP A 33 -15.09 -13.65 -7.25
C ASP A 33 -15.00 -12.13 -7.12
N TYR A 34 -14.11 -11.63 -6.23
CA TYR A 34 -13.91 -10.20 -6.03
C TYR A 34 -13.12 -9.56 -7.15
N ASN A 35 -13.66 -8.45 -7.64
CA ASN A 35 -13.11 -7.74 -8.78
C ASN A 35 -12.85 -6.26 -8.44
N ILE A 36 -11.84 -5.68 -9.07
CA ILE A 36 -11.60 -4.25 -9.05
C ILE A 36 -11.53 -3.68 -10.46
N LEU A 37 -11.69 -2.37 -10.55
CA LEU A 37 -11.58 -1.61 -11.77
C LEU A 37 -10.15 -1.13 -11.97
N GLN A 38 -9.66 -1.19 -13.20
CA GLN A 38 -8.44 -0.57 -13.67
C GLN A 38 -8.72 0.25 -14.93
N ASN A 39 -7.82 1.15 -15.30
CA ASN A 39 -7.89 1.84 -16.59
C ASN A 39 -6.69 1.45 -17.46
N ASN A 40 -6.99 1.00 -18.68
CA ASN A 40 -5.99 0.51 -19.63
C ASN A 40 -5.08 1.61 -20.19
N ASN A 41 -5.50 2.88 -20.07
CA ASN A 41 -4.73 4.04 -20.54
C ASN A 41 -3.73 4.56 -19.51
N PHE A 42 -3.73 4.01 -18.27
CA PHE A 42 -2.88 4.44 -17.16
C PHE A 42 -2.04 3.28 -16.62
N PHE A 43 -1.28 3.58 -15.58
CA PHE A 43 -0.49 2.57 -14.88
C PHE A 43 -1.41 1.51 -14.25
N LYS A 44 -1.14 0.25 -14.58
CA LYS A 44 -1.82 -0.90 -13.98
C LYS A 44 -0.99 -1.47 -12.83
N PHE A 45 -1.67 -2.02 -11.83
CA PHE A 45 -0.97 -2.76 -10.79
C PHE A 45 -0.31 -4.02 -11.37
N GLY A 46 0.84 -4.36 -10.82
CA GLY A 46 1.60 -5.55 -11.18
C GLY A 46 1.59 -6.61 -10.07
N ILE A 47 2.35 -7.65 -10.31
CA ILE A 47 2.57 -8.74 -9.35
C ILE A 47 3.17 -8.25 -8.02
N ASP A 48 3.91 -7.14 -8.04
CA ASP A 48 4.53 -6.48 -6.90
C ASP A 48 3.52 -6.15 -5.78
N SER A 49 2.32 -5.69 -6.16
CA SER A 49 1.24 -5.40 -5.20
C SER A 49 0.76 -6.64 -4.44
N PHE A 50 0.59 -7.75 -5.14
CA PHE A 50 0.21 -9.03 -4.52
C PHE A 50 1.34 -9.61 -3.66
N LEU A 51 2.59 -9.48 -4.11
CA LEU A 51 3.76 -9.93 -3.36
C LEU A 51 3.90 -9.17 -2.04
N LEU A 52 3.71 -7.83 -2.07
CA LEU A 52 3.77 -7.01 -0.87
C LEU A 52 2.68 -7.39 0.14
N SER A 53 1.44 -7.54 -0.32
CA SER A 53 0.33 -7.95 0.54
C SER A 53 0.60 -9.33 1.17
N LYS A 54 1.03 -10.32 0.40
CA LYS A 54 1.39 -11.65 0.92
C LYS A 54 2.55 -11.58 1.91
N PHE A 55 3.58 -10.82 1.60
CA PHE A 55 4.72 -10.62 2.49
C PHE A 55 4.31 -10.00 3.83
N PHE A 56 3.40 -9.02 3.81
CA PHE A 56 2.80 -8.47 5.03
C PHE A 56 2.07 -9.55 5.83
N LEU A 57 1.13 -10.26 5.19
CA LEU A 57 0.32 -11.28 5.86
C LEU A 57 1.14 -12.40 6.50
N GLU A 58 2.25 -12.80 5.85
CA GLU A 58 3.16 -13.83 6.35
C GLU A 58 4.08 -13.35 7.49
N ASN A 59 4.31 -12.04 7.62
CA ASN A 59 5.36 -11.49 8.46
C ASN A 59 4.91 -10.44 9.49
N THR A 60 3.61 -10.09 9.55
CA THR A 60 3.08 -9.20 10.58
C THR A 60 2.82 -9.96 11.88
N ASN A 61 3.08 -9.30 13.01
CA ASN A 61 2.78 -9.83 14.34
C ASN A 61 1.71 -9.01 15.08
N LEU A 62 1.07 -8.08 14.40
CA LEU A 62 0.13 -7.14 15.00
C LEU A 62 -1.23 -7.80 15.24
N LYS A 63 -1.82 -7.55 16.43
CA LYS A 63 -3.14 -8.08 16.84
C LYS A 63 -4.30 -7.19 16.45
N HIS A 64 -4.08 -5.87 16.41
CA HIS A 64 -5.07 -4.87 16.01
C HIS A 64 -4.47 -4.08 14.87
N ILE A 65 -5.12 -4.12 13.72
CA ILE A 65 -4.54 -3.57 12.50
C ILE A 65 -5.33 -2.33 12.08
N HIS A 66 -4.67 -1.19 12.13
CA HIS A 66 -5.07 0.02 11.43
C HIS A 66 -3.99 0.30 10.39
N ILE A 67 -4.32 0.04 9.13
CA ILE A 67 -3.38 0.07 8.02
C ILE A 67 -3.50 1.41 7.28
N ALA A 68 -2.37 1.98 6.88
CA ALA A 68 -2.34 2.98 5.82
C ALA A 68 -1.72 2.36 4.56
N ASP A 69 -2.35 2.55 3.41
CA ASP A 69 -1.82 2.21 2.09
C ASP A 69 -1.37 3.52 1.41
N PHE A 70 -0.05 3.79 1.43
CA PHE A 70 0.53 5.00 0.86
C PHE A 70 0.86 4.80 -0.61
N CYS A 71 0.56 5.81 -1.45
CA CYS A 71 0.66 5.73 -2.91
C CYS A 71 -0.24 4.61 -3.46
N SER A 72 -1.47 4.58 -2.97
CA SER A 72 -2.36 3.43 -3.08
C SER A 72 -2.88 3.13 -4.49
N GLY A 73 -2.77 4.08 -5.42
CA GLY A 73 -3.27 3.92 -6.79
C GLY A 73 -4.74 3.50 -6.80
N THR A 74 -5.02 2.33 -7.38
CA THR A 74 -6.36 1.73 -7.45
C THR A 74 -6.85 1.09 -6.15
N GLY A 75 -6.02 1.08 -5.08
CA GLY A 75 -6.32 0.47 -3.79
C GLY A 75 -6.01 -1.03 -3.71
N ILE A 76 -5.33 -1.59 -4.71
CA ILE A 76 -5.12 -3.04 -4.82
C ILE A 76 -4.44 -3.67 -3.60
N ILE A 77 -3.42 -3.02 -3.02
CA ILE A 77 -2.65 -3.60 -1.92
C ILE A 77 -3.53 -3.72 -0.68
N GLY A 78 -4.18 -2.63 -0.27
CA GLY A 78 -5.05 -2.61 0.90
C GLY A 78 -6.27 -3.52 0.72
N ILE A 79 -6.95 -3.45 -0.43
CA ILE A 79 -8.14 -4.27 -0.72
C ILE A 79 -7.77 -5.76 -0.72
N PHE A 80 -6.72 -6.17 -1.42
CA PHE A 80 -6.30 -7.57 -1.48
C PHE A 80 -5.85 -8.08 -0.10
N THR A 81 -5.16 -7.23 0.68
CA THR A 81 -4.79 -7.55 2.07
C THR A 81 -6.04 -7.78 2.92
N TYR A 82 -7.04 -6.90 2.83
CA TYR A 82 -8.29 -7.02 3.56
C TYR A 82 -9.03 -8.31 3.23
N LEU A 83 -9.20 -8.61 1.94
CA LEU A 83 -9.91 -9.82 1.49
C LEU A 83 -9.24 -11.11 1.98
N ASN A 84 -7.90 -11.16 1.97
CA ASN A 84 -7.18 -12.32 2.50
C ASN A 84 -7.38 -12.48 4.02
N ILE A 85 -7.39 -11.38 4.78
CA ILE A 85 -7.66 -11.40 6.22
C ILE A 85 -9.12 -11.83 6.46
N LEU A 86 -10.08 -11.27 5.73
CA LEU A 86 -11.51 -11.57 5.86
C LEU A 86 -11.82 -13.05 5.64
N HIS A 87 -11.21 -13.66 4.63
CA HIS A 87 -11.45 -15.06 4.24
C HIS A 87 -10.54 -16.09 4.91
N ASN A 88 -9.78 -15.71 5.93
CA ASN A 88 -8.98 -16.63 6.75
C ASN A 88 -7.88 -17.44 6.02
N GLU A 89 -7.43 -17.06 4.83
CA GLU A 89 -6.44 -17.87 4.10
C GLU A 89 -5.05 -17.90 4.76
N TYR A 90 -4.74 -16.95 5.65
CA TYR A 90 -3.46 -16.85 6.34
C TYR A 90 -3.53 -17.09 7.87
N TYR A 91 -4.71 -17.52 8.39
CA TYR A 91 -4.92 -17.66 9.83
C TYR A 91 -4.28 -18.90 10.47
N ASN A 92 -3.90 -19.90 9.68
CA ASN A 92 -3.49 -21.19 10.21
C ASN A 92 -2.16 -21.19 11.00
N ASN A 93 -1.38 -20.09 10.93
CA ASN A 93 -0.07 -20.03 11.60
C ASN A 93 0.20 -18.75 12.42
N HIS A 94 -0.67 -17.74 12.43
CA HIS A 94 -0.38 -16.46 13.09
C HIS A 94 -1.58 -15.85 13.82
N SER A 95 -1.28 -15.08 14.84
CA SER A 95 -2.10 -14.50 15.90
C SER A 95 -3.27 -13.57 15.52
N LEU A 96 -3.64 -13.44 14.26
CA LEU A 96 -4.85 -12.71 13.84
C LEU A 96 -6.06 -13.60 14.01
N LYS A 97 -6.81 -13.46 15.09
CA LYS A 97 -8.06 -14.21 15.33
C LYS A 97 -9.22 -13.61 14.54
N LYS A 98 -10.22 -14.41 14.18
CA LYS A 98 -11.47 -14.00 13.50
C LYS A 98 -12.13 -12.77 14.15
N THR A 99 -11.98 -12.58 15.46
CA THR A 99 -12.47 -11.43 16.23
C THR A 99 -11.81 -10.08 15.90
N ASN A 100 -10.68 -10.06 15.17
CA ASN A 100 -9.95 -8.82 14.86
C ASN A 100 -10.42 -8.18 13.54
N ILE A 101 -11.19 -8.88 12.72
CA ILE A 101 -11.69 -8.38 11.42
C ILE A 101 -12.59 -7.17 11.59
N TYR A 102 -13.44 -7.18 12.63
CA TYR A 102 -14.36 -6.08 12.93
C TYR A 102 -13.66 -4.76 13.31
N ASN A 103 -12.37 -4.81 13.64
CA ASN A 103 -11.56 -3.65 14.02
C ASN A 103 -10.47 -3.33 12.98
N LEU A 104 -10.45 -4.02 11.83
CA LEU A 104 -9.52 -3.74 10.77
C LEU A 104 -10.01 -2.53 9.96
N ASN A 105 -9.17 -1.50 9.89
CA ASN A 105 -9.42 -0.31 9.08
C ASN A 105 -8.24 -0.06 8.14
N ILE A 106 -8.54 0.38 6.93
CA ILE A 106 -7.55 0.71 5.90
C ILE A 106 -7.81 2.10 5.37
N ASP A 107 -6.86 3.00 5.58
CA ASP A 107 -6.85 4.35 5.04
C ASP A 107 -5.93 4.38 3.82
N PHE A 108 -6.47 4.70 2.67
CA PHE A 108 -5.73 4.85 1.41
C PHE A 108 -5.32 6.31 1.21
N PHE A 109 -4.11 6.52 0.69
CA PHE A 109 -3.58 7.85 0.37
C PHE A 109 -3.09 7.86 -1.07
N GLU A 110 -3.72 8.67 -1.90
CA GLU A 110 -3.39 8.84 -3.31
C GLU A 110 -3.45 10.31 -3.70
N ILE A 111 -2.38 10.80 -4.32
CA ILE A 111 -2.27 12.20 -4.73
C ILE A 111 -3.04 12.48 -6.03
N GLN A 112 -3.09 11.52 -6.93
CA GLN A 112 -3.76 11.68 -8.22
C GLN A 112 -5.26 11.52 -8.06
N GLU A 113 -6.01 12.58 -8.31
CA GLU A 113 -7.46 12.63 -8.13
C GLU A 113 -8.18 11.50 -8.88
N TYR A 114 -7.77 11.24 -10.12
CA TYR A 114 -8.34 10.14 -10.92
C TYR A 114 -8.21 8.78 -10.20
N PHE A 115 -7.02 8.45 -9.72
CA PHE A 115 -6.80 7.17 -9.02
C PHE A 115 -7.48 7.13 -7.66
N ALA A 116 -7.56 8.25 -6.93
CA ALA A 116 -8.30 8.32 -5.68
C ALA A 116 -9.81 8.06 -5.90
N HIS A 117 -10.40 8.62 -6.96
CA HIS A 117 -11.78 8.32 -7.34
C HIS A 117 -11.97 6.86 -7.75
N LEU A 118 -11.05 6.29 -8.53
CA LEU A 118 -11.12 4.88 -8.93
C LEU A 118 -10.98 3.95 -7.72
N ASN A 119 -10.06 4.26 -6.79
CA ASN A 119 -9.89 3.56 -5.53
C ASN A 119 -11.18 3.58 -4.70
N LYS A 120 -11.82 4.75 -4.56
CA LYS A 120 -13.10 4.88 -3.85
C LYS A 120 -14.19 4.00 -4.45
N ARG A 121 -14.29 3.95 -5.79
CA ARG A 121 -15.23 3.06 -6.49
C ARG A 121 -14.90 1.58 -6.20
N ASN A 122 -13.63 1.21 -6.25
CA ASN A 122 -13.18 -0.15 -5.93
C ASN A 122 -13.53 -0.53 -4.48
N CYS A 123 -13.25 0.34 -3.51
CA CYS A 123 -13.60 0.13 -2.11
C CYS A 123 -15.10 -0.08 -1.93
N ASN A 124 -15.94 0.75 -2.55
CA ASN A 124 -17.40 0.61 -2.48
C ASN A 124 -17.88 -0.70 -3.10
N ASN A 125 -17.35 -1.06 -4.26
CA ASN A 125 -17.70 -2.29 -4.95
C ASN A 125 -17.36 -3.52 -4.09
N ILE A 126 -16.15 -3.56 -3.54
CA ILE A 126 -15.70 -4.66 -2.68
C ILE A 126 -16.55 -4.74 -1.41
N TYR A 127 -16.84 -3.60 -0.78
CA TYR A 127 -17.67 -3.57 0.43
C TYR A 127 -19.09 -4.09 0.15
N ASN A 128 -19.71 -3.66 -0.94
CA ASN A 128 -21.04 -4.16 -1.34
C ASN A 128 -21.02 -5.68 -1.60
N MET A 129 -20.01 -6.17 -2.32
CA MET A 129 -19.85 -7.62 -2.54
C MET A 129 -19.65 -8.42 -1.24
N ILE A 130 -19.01 -7.81 -0.23
CA ILE A 130 -18.84 -8.42 1.10
C ILE A 130 -20.20 -8.53 1.79
N LEU A 131 -21.01 -7.46 1.76
CA LEU A 131 -22.33 -7.42 2.41
C LEU A 131 -23.36 -8.37 1.78
N GLU A 132 -23.19 -8.73 0.51
CA GLU A 132 -24.03 -9.73 -0.16
C GLU A 132 -23.82 -11.15 0.40
N LYS A 133 -22.75 -11.39 1.16
CA LYS A 133 -22.43 -12.69 1.76
C LYS A 133 -22.93 -12.76 3.19
N ASP A 134 -23.73 -13.79 3.48
CA ASP A 134 -24.41 -13.95 4.78
C ASP A 134 -23.49 -13.88 6.00
N ASP A 135 -22.25 -14.38 5.87
CA ASP A 135 -21.27 -14.42 6.96
C ASP A 135 -20.72 -13.04 7.36
N PHE A 136 -20.97 -11.99 6.56
CA PHE A 136 -20.32 -10.68 6.71
C PHE A 136 -21.29 -9.49 6.74
N LYS A 137 -22.59 -9.73 6.92
CA LYS A 137 -23.63 -8.67 6.91
C LYS A 137 -23.42 -7.56 7.93
N ASP A 138 -22.77 -7.86 9.05
CA ASP A 138 -22.53 -6.91 10.16
C ASP A 138 -21.15 -6.24 10.09
N VAL A 139 -20.37 -6.48 9.03
CA VAL A 139 -19.06 -5.84 8.88
C VAL A 139 -19.25 -4.37 8.50
N LEU A 140 -18.65 -3.47 9.28
CA LEU A 140 -18.62 -2.05 8.94
C LEU A 140 -17.65 -1.81 7.78
N ASN A 141 -17.90 -0.75 6.99
CA ASN A 141 -16.98 -0.39 5.91
C ASN A 141 -15.60 -0.06 6.46
N PRO A 142 -14.57 -0.87 6.14
CA PRO A 142 -13.22 -0.71 6.68
C PRO A 142 -12.38 0.33 5.92
N PHE A 143 -12.89 0.90 4.83
CA PHE A 143 -12.11 1.63 3.84
C PHE A 143 -12.34 3.14 3.92
N THR A 144 -11.25 3.90 4.01
CA THR A 144 -11.27 5.37 3.90
C THR A 144 -10.28 5.78 2.79
N VAL A 145 -10.73 6.55 1.81
CA VAL A 145 -9.85 7.02 0.71
C VAL A 145 -9.60 8.52 0.86
N ASN A 146 -8.32 8.87 0.98
CA ASN A 146 -7.84 10.24 1.10
C ASN A 146 -7.14 10.66 -0.19
N ASN A 147 -7.71 11.61 -0.92
CA ASN A 147 -7.02 12.26 -2.02
C ASN A 147 -6.10 13.34 -1.46
N LEU A 148 -4.90 12.95 -1.10
CA LEU A 148 -3.96 13.77 -0.35
C LEU A 148 -2.52 13.47 -0.72
N ASN A 149 -1.70 14.54 -0.89
CA ASN A 149 -0.26 14.38 -0.90
C ASN A 149 0.23 13.98 0.50
N ILE A 150 0.98 12.88 0.60
CA ILE A 150 1.48 12.40 1.89
C ILE A 150 2.34 13.44 2.62
N GLN A 151 2.97 14.38 1.92
CA GLN A 151 3.71 15.49 2.54
C GLN A 151 2.82 16.34 3.47
N ASN A 152 1.55 16.53 3.09
CA ASN A 152 0.61 17.37 3.85
C ASN A 152 0.10 16.65 5.12
N ILE A 153 0.43 15.37 5.29
CA ILE A 153 0.09 14.60 6.50
C ILE A 153 0.81 15.16 7.73
N LEU A 154 2.04 15.67 7.58
CA LEU A 154 2.83 16.21 8.68
C LEU A 154 2.17 17.42 9.35
N ASP A 155 1.35 18.17 8.62
CA ASP A 155 0.63 19.34 9.11
C ASP A 155 -0.66 18.97 9.88
N ASN A 156 -1.06 17.70 9.87
CA ASN A 156 -2.28 17.22 10.51
C ASN A 156 -1.98 16.20 11.62
N LEU A 157 -2.06 16.68 12.86
CA LEU A 157 -1.78 15.87 14.05
C LEU A 157 -2.72 14.66 14.23
N SER A 158 -3.87 14.63 13.55
CA SER A 158 -4.80 13.48 13.62
C SER A 158 -4.19 12.19 13.04
N PHE A 159 -3.16 12.31 12.20
CA PHE A 159 -2.43 11.16 11.65
C PHE A 159 -1.23 10.73 12.50
N LYS A 160 -0.82 11.54 13.49
CA LYS A 160 0.34 11.23 14.34
C LYS A 160 0.10 9.97 15.17
N ASN A 161 1.01 9.00 15.05
CA ASN A 161 0.93 7.71 15.76
C ASN A 161 -0.44 7.00 15.58
N LYS A 162 -1.07 7.16 14.42
CA LYS A 162 -2.40 6.60 14.13
C LYS A 162 -2.33 5.14 13.71
N TYR A 163 -1.36 4.78 12.88
CA TYR A 163 -1.34 3.48 12.21
C TYR A 163 -0.45 2.45 12.93
N THR A 164 -0.91 1.22 12.94
CA THR A 164 -0.11 0.07 13.39
C THR A 164 0.76 -0.46 12.26
N CYS A 165 0.30 -0.27 11.01
CA CYS A 165 1.03 -0.70 9.83
C CYS A 165 0.87 0.30 8.68
N ILE A 166 1.93 0.44 7.88
CA ILE A 166 1.91 1.12 6.58
C ILE A 166 2.35 0.13 5.52
N LEU A 167 1.57 0.03 4.44
CA LEU A 167 1.92 -0.68 3.21
C LEU A 167 2.20 0.35 2.13
N SER A 168 3.20 0.12 1.28
CA SER A 168 3.41 0.99 0.12
C SER A 168 4.19 0.31 -0.99
N ASN A 169 3.73 0.55 -2.21
CA ASN A 169 4.48 0.37 -3.43
C ASN A 169 4.79 1.77 -4.00
N PRO A 170 5.79 2.47 -3.45
CA PRO A 170 6.05 3.84 -3.84
C PRO A 170 6.51 3.92 -5.29
N PRO A 171 6.25 5.04 -5.99
CA PRO A 171 6.57 5.16 -7.40
C PRO A 171 8.05 4.96 -7.67
N TYR A 172 8.36 4.02 -8.57
CA TYR A 172 9.72 3.85 -9.09
C TYR A 172 9.96 4.96 -10.12
N MET A 173 10.61 6.03 -9.73
CA MET A 173 10.99 7.07 -10.69
C MET A 173 12.00 6.46 -11.67
N LYS A 174 11.53 6.06 -12.85
CA LYS A 174 12.37 5.57 -13.92
C LYS A 174 13.24 6.72 -14.41
N GLU A 175 14.57 6.53 -14.41
CA GLU A 175 15.38 7.26 -15.36
C GLU A 175 14.80 6.96 -16.75
N ASN A 176 14.39 7.99 -17.51
CA ASN A 176 13.88 7.84 -18.85
C ASN A 176 14.96 7.18 -19.73
N LYS A 177 14.98 5.84 -19.77
CA LYS A 177 15.80 5.06 -20.69
C LYS A 177 15.08 5.10 -22.03
N GLY A 178 15.46 6.05 -22.87
CA GLY A 178 14.93 6.08 -24.24
C GLY A 178 14.76 7.46 -24.88
N ILE A 179 14.65 8.51 -24.09
CA ILE A 179 14.68 9.88 -24.61
C ILE A 179 16.09 10.44 -24.28
N LYS A 180 16.76 11.06 -25.26
CA LYS A 180 17.96 11.87 -25.00
C LYS A 180 17.54 13.09 -24.16
N THR A 181 17.31 12.87 -22.88
CA THR A 181 17.09 13.95 -21.92
C THR A 181 18.40 14.62 -21.61
N ASN A 182 18.43 15.94 -21.59
CA ASN A 182 19.59 16.73 -21.20
C ASN A 182 20.01 16.33 -19.77
N SER A 183 21.30 16.46 -19.45
CA SER A 183 21.83 16.14 -18.12
C SER A 183 21.06 16.84 -16.99
N LEU A 184 20.59 18.07 -17.23
CA LEU A 184 19.80 18.88 -16.29
C LEU A 184 18.45 18.21 -15.91
N GLU A 185 17.72 17.65 -16.87
CA GLU A 185 16.43 16.99 -16.59
C GLU A 185 16.60 15.69 -15.78
N LYS A 186 17.72 14.98 -16.00
CA LYS A 186 18.07 13.79 -15.20
C LYS A 186 18.41 14.17 -13.75
N ASP A 187 19.10 15.27 -13.56
CA ASP A 187 19.46 15.75 -12.22
C ASP A 187 18.25 16.25 -11.46
N ILE A 188 17.32 16.95 -12.11
CA ILE A 188 16.03 17.37 -11.53
C ILE A 188 15.20 16.15 -11.13
N ALA A 189 15.10 15.13 -11.98
CA ALA A 189 14.35 13.90 -11.67
C ALA A 189 14.98 13.12 -10.49
N LYS A 190 16.30 13.09 -10.38
CA LYS A 190 17.00 12.47 -9.23
C LYS A 190 16.75 13.21 -7.93
N ILE A 191 16.78 14.54 -7.96
CA ILE A 191 16.50 15.39 -6.79
C ILE A 191 15.05 15.16 -6.34
N ALA A 192 14.08 15.26 -7.25
CA ALA A 192 12.66 15.05 -6.94
C ALA A 192 12.40 13.66 -6.35
N LYS A 193 13.06 12.61 -6.84
CA LYS A 193 13.00 11.26 -6.30
C LYS A 193 13.54 11.17 -4.89
N LYS A 194 14.71 11.76 -4.65
CA LYS A 194 15.37 11.75 -3.34
C LYS A 194 14.53 12.50 -2.30
N ASP A 195 13.96 13.63 -2.68
CA ASP A 195 13.08 14.41 -1.81
C ASP A 195 11.80 13.63 -1.48
N PHE A 196 11.22 12.93 -2.46
CA PHE A 196 10.06 12.07 -2.23
C PHE A 196 10.38 10.96 -1.22
N LEU A 197 11.44 10.17 -1.42
CA LEU A 197 11.78 9.07 -0.50
C LEU A 197 12.09 9.58 0.91
N LYS A 198 12.80 10.70 1.03
CA LYS A 198 13.07 11.35 2.32
C LYS A 198 11.77 11.67 3.05
N THR A 199 10.86 12.37 2.39
CA THR A 199 9.54 12.72 2.94
C THR A 199 8.71 11.49 3.25
N PHE A 200 8.74 10.47 2.39
CA PHE A 200 8.02 9.21 2.59
C PHE A 200 8.40 8.54 3.93
N PHE A 201 9.71 8.46 4.25
CA PHE A 201 10.15 7.86 5.51
C PHE A 201 9.85 8.74 6.72
N GLU A 202 9.95 10.07 6.59
CA GLU A 202 9.56 11.03 7.61
C GLU A 202 8.07 10.91 7.97
N VAL A 203 7.19 10.91 6.96
CA VAL A 203 5.74 10.74 7.13
C VAL A 203 5.41 9.36 7.69
N SER A 204 6.09 8.31 7.23
CA SER A 204 5.89 6.95 7.75
C SER A 204 6.21 6.87 9.25
N ASN A 205 7.34 7.46 9.68
CA ASN A 205 7.67 7.53 11.10
C ASN A 205 6.63 8.35 11.89
N PHE A 206 6.20 9.49 11.36
CA PHE A 206 5.18 10.34 12.02
C PHE A 206 3.87 9.59 12.23
N CYS A 207 3.40 8.85 11.23
CA CYS A 207 2.12 8.17 11.20
C CYS A 207 2.09 6.87 12.00
N LEU A 208 3.19 6.15 12.07
CA LEU A 208 3.26 4.86 12.78
C LEU A 208 3.22 5.06 14.31
N LYS A 209 2.50 4.16 14.97
CA LYS A 209 2.61 3.95 16.42
C LYS A 209 4.01 3.45 16.77
N ASP A 210 4.38 3.56 18.05
CA ASP A 210 5.60 2.89 18.53
C ASP A 210 5.53 1.38 18.24
N LYS A 211 6.63 0.79 17.75
CA LYS A 211 6.70 -0.58 17.22
C LYS A 211 5.78 -0.87 16.03
N GLY A 212 5.16 0.15 15.43
CA GLY A 212 4.43 0.00 14.18
C GLY A 212 5.34 -0.45 13.03
N GLU A 213 4.75 -1.09 12.03
CA GLU A 213 5.45 -1.78 10.96
C GLU A 213 5.25 -1.07 9.62
N LEU A 214 6.33 -0.86 8.86
CA LEU A 214 6.30 -0.39 7.48
C LEU A 214 6.72 -1.52 6.55
N PHE A 215 5.88 -1.85 5.58
CA PHE A 215 6.18 -2.82 4.54
C PHE A 215 6.23 -2.13 3.18
N ILE A 216 7.30 -2.35 2.45
CA ILE A 216 7.47 -1.79 1.10
C ILE A 216 7.94 -2.85 0.11
N VAL A 217 7.60 -2.63 -1.15
CA VAL A 217 8.24 -3.26 -2.31
C VAL A 217 9.00 -2.21 -3.09
N HIS A 218 10.21 -2.51 -3.53
CA HIS A 218 11.00 -1.56 -4.31
C HIS A 218 12.06 -2.24 -5.19
N LYS A 219 12.75 -1.45 -6.01
CA LYS A 219 13.84 -1.88 -6.87
C LYS A 219 15.15 -2.02 -6.08
N PRO A 220 15.96 -3.10 -6.33
CA PRO A 220 17.21 -3.35 -5.59
C PRO A 220 18.22 -2.21 -5.64
N GLU A 221 18.30 -1.47 -6.74
CA GLU A 221 19.21 -0.34 -6.90
C GLU A 221 19.00 0.81 -5.91
N ASN A 222 17.82 0.88 -5.28
CA ASN A 222 17.51 1.89 -4.27
C ASN A 222 17.68 1.39 -2.82
N LEU A 223 18.08 0.12 -2.63
CA LEU A 223 18.08 -0.49 -1.29
C LEU A 223 18.97 0.26 -0.31
N THR A 224 20.18 0.66 -0.70
CA THR A 224 21.09 1.39 0.18
C THR A 224 20.53 2.73 0.62
N GLU A 225 19.96 3.51 -0.31
CA GLU A 225 19.34 4.80 0.00
C GLU A 225 18.14 4.63 0.94
N ILE A 226 17.29 3.61 0.67
CA ILE A 226 16.13 3.29 1.48
C ILE A 226 16.52 2.93 2.92
N ILE A 227 17.57 2.10 3.11
CA ILE A 227 18.05 1.75 4.45
C ILE A 227 18.53 2.98 5.20
N ILE A 228 19.33 3.85 4.55
CA ILE A 228 19.85 5.09 5.18
C ILE A 228 18.68 5.99 5.60
N LEU A 229 17.73 6.24 4.69
CA LEU A 229 16.59 7.12 4.96
C LEU A 229 15.67 6.54 6.05
N ALA A 230 15.43 5.24 6.04
CA ALA A 230 14.62 4.57 7.07
C ALA A 230 15.30 4.69 8.45
N THR A 231 16.60 4.39 8.55
CA THR A 231 17.37 4.47 9.81
C THR A 231 17.37 5.89 10.36
N ASN A 232 17.57 6.89 9.51
CA ASN A 232 17.55 8.31 9.92
C ASN A 232 16.16 8.74 10.45
N ASN A 233 15.12 7.99 10.12
CA ASN A 233 13.75 8.20 10.60
C ASN A 233 13.32 7.17 11.65
N ASN A 234 14.24 6.56 12.39
CA ASN A 234 13.96 5.57 13.44
C ASN A 234 13.14 4.36 12.97
N LEU A 235 13.26 3.99 11.70
CA LEU A 235 12.64 2.81 11.10
C LEU A 235 13.73 1.76 10.86
N GLU A 236 13.78 0.75 11.71
CA GLU A 236 14.80 -0.30 11.68
C GLU A 236 14.40 -1.42 10.72
N LEU A 237 15.28 -1.76 9.77
CA LEU A 237 15.07 -2.87 8.83
C LEU A 237 15.10 -4.22 9.57
N LYS A 238 13.99 -4.97 9.51
CA LYS A 238 13.83 -6.25 10.23
C LYS A 238 13.82 -7.46 9.33
N LEU A 239 13.18 -7.34 8.17
CA LEU A 239 13.12 -8.43 7.18
C LEU A 239 13.44 -7.88 5.80
N LEU A 240 14.17 -8.67 5.01
CA LEU A 240 14.45 -8.39 3.60
C LEU A 240 14.30 -9.67 2.80
N GLN A 241 13.58 -9.60 1.69
CA GLN A 241 13.39 -10.69 0.73
C GLN A 241 13.60 -10.19 -0.69
N PHE A 242 14.48 -10.82 -1.42
CA PHE A 242 14.67 -10.54 -2.85
C PHE A 242 13.72 -11.37 -3.71
N ILE A 243 13.23 -10.75 -4.78
CA ILE A 243 12.32 -11.36 -5.75
C ILE A 243 13.00 -11.37 -7.11
N THR A 244 12.95 -12.51 -7.79
CA THR A 244 13.50 -12.68 -9.13
C THR A 244 12.47 -13.32 -10.06
N ASN A 245 12.58 -13.02 -11.36
CA ASN A 245 11.75 -13.63 -12.41
C ASN A 245 12.32 -14.97 -12.90
N SER A 246 13.51 -15.35 -12.46
CA SER A 246 14.17 -16.62 -12.82
C SER A 246 15.28 -16.90 -11.81
N SER A 247 15.51 -18.17 -11.49
CA SER A 247 16.56 -18.60 -10.55
C SER A 247 17.97 -18.12 -10.92
N ASN A 248 18.23 -17.87 -12.20
CA ASN A 248 19.55 -17.49 -12.73
C ASN A 248 19.67 -15.98 -13.04
N LYS A 249 18.71 -15.16 -12.63
CA LYS A 249 18.74 -13.71 -12.85
C LYS A 249 18.93 -12.95 -11.54
N ALA A 250 19.53 -11.77 -11.66
CA ALA A 250 19.57 -10.82 -10.55
C ALA A 250 18.15 -10.47 -10.07
N PRO A 251 17.96 -10.17 -8.77
CA PRO A 251 16.68 -9.74 -8.26
C PRO A 251 16.13 -8.53 -8.99
N SER A 252 14.82 -8.57 -9.30
CA SER A 252 14.10 -7.47 -9.96
C SER A 252 13.40 -6.55 -8.97
N LEU A 253 13.09 -7.08 -7.78
CA LEU A 253 12.44 -6.37 -6.67
C LEU A 253 13.03 -6.86 -5.35
N PHE A 254 12.79 -6.06 -4.31
CA PHE A 254 12.87 -6.54 -2.93
C PHE A 254 11.61 -6.15 -2.15
N LEU A 255 11.32 -6.95 -1.14
CA LEU A 255 10.31 -6.71 -0.12
C LEU A 255 11.04 -6.45 1.20
N ALA A 256 10.64 -5.40 1.91
CA ALA A 256 11.27 -5.04 3.18
C ALA A 256 10.23 -4.73 4.25
N LYS A 257 10.53 -5.16 5.48
CA LYS A 257 9.80 -4.79 6.68
C LYS A 257 10.69 -3.94 7.57
N PHE A 258 10.21 -2.76 7.92
CA PHE A 258 10.82 -1.89 8.93
C PHE A 258 9.92 -1.82 10.15
N VAL A 259 10.51 -1.53 11.31
CA VAL A 259 9.80 -1.35 12.58
C VAL A 259 10.23 -0.05 13.23
N LYS A 260 9.25 0.81 13.57
CA LYS A 260 9.51 2.06 14.28
C LYS A 260 10.12 1.79 15.66
N ASN A 261 11.25 2.45 15.95
CA ASN A 261 12.03 2.23 17.16
C ASN A 261 12.38 0.75 17.40
N GLY A 262 12.55 -0.03 16.32
CA GLY A 262 12.96 -1.44 16.39
C GLY A 262 14.38 -1.59 16.96
N LYS A 263 14.65 -2.73 17.60
CA LYS A 263 16.03 -3.11 17.95
C LYS A 263 16.74 -3.59 16.68
N THR A 264 18.05 -3.39 16.60
CA THR A 264 18.87 -3.93 15.51
C THR A 264 18.73 -5.45 15.45
N LEU A 265 18.44 -5.98 14.32
CA LEU A 265 18.51 -7.40 13.91
C LEU A 265 17.79 -7.58 12.58
N LEU A 266 18.54 -7.75 11.52
CA LEU A 266 18.01 -8.06 10.19
C LEU A 266 17.93 -9.58 10.00
N LYS A 267 16.79 -10.07 9.53
CA LYS A 267 16.63 -11.42 9.00
C LYS A 267 16.46 -11.36 7.49
N LEU A 268 17.38 -12.01 6.76
CA LEU A 268 17.24 -12.24 5.33
C LEU A 268 16.36 -13.46 5.11
N LEU A 269 15.32 -13.31 4.32
CA LEU A 269 14.47 -14.43 3.91
C LEU A 269 15.00 -15.04 2.61
N PRO A 270 14.74 -16.33 2.36
CA PRO A 270 15.09 -16.96 1.08
C PRO A 270 14.58 -16.17 -0.10
N GLN A 271 15.40 -16.04 -1.14
CA GLN A 271 15.00 -15.44 -2.40
C GLN A 271 13.78 -16.17 -2.98
N LYS A 272 12.81 -15.42 -3.47
CA LYS A 272 11.59 -15.96 -4.08
C LYS A 272 11.61 -15.77 -5.59
N THR A 273 11.42 -16.85 -6.32
CA THR A 273 11.26 -16.82 -7.79
C THR A 273 9.77 -16.73 -8.11
N ILE A 274 9.40 -15.81 -9.00
CA ILE A 274 8.06 -15.70 -9.60
C ILE A 274 8.15 -16.33 -11.00
N ASN A 275 7.35 -17.38 -11.22
CA ASN A 275 7.18 -18.01 -12.53
C ASN A 275 6.10 -17.28 -13.31
#